data_6c2a0099e8c247e34a00d6a8aa9c4ef9
#
_entry.id   6c2a0099e8c247e34a00d6a8aa9c4ef9
#
_cell.length_a   1.000
_cell.length_b   1.000
_cell.length_c   1.000
_cell.angle_alpha   90.00
_cell.angle_beta   90.00
_cell.angle_gamma   90.00
#
_symmetry.space_group_name_H-M   'P 1'
#
loop_
_entity.id
_entity.type
_entity.pdbx_description
1 polymer ?
#
loop_
_entity_poly.entity_id
_entity_poly.type
_entity_poly.pdbx_seq_one_letter_code
_entity_poly.pdbx_strand_id
1 'polypeptide(L)'
;MKLVLDAFWRAFAYCLHPRVMLASLAPLFVMATGLGLLGFFFWEPAIDQVRLWLESFELLHSAWSLLERFGMGGLKAVLAPMLVILVVTPIVVVGSLLLVALVMTPALVRMVAARRFAHLVPLQGASFWRSALWSLTVSLAALLACLFTLPLWLLPPVALVLPALIWGWLTAKVMAFDALAEHASAQERRTILRQHAVPLLVMGVLCGYLGAAPSLIWSLGMMVIVWAPILLPLSVWLYTLVFAFASLWFVHYCLAALEALRLRSPVVVDAAAPVLAGPATEPPVEL
;
A
#
# COMPACT_ATOMS: atom_id res chain seq x y z
N MET A 1 9.47 -3.78 23.23
CA MET A 1 9.92 -2.42 22.91
C MET A 1 11.28 -2.40 22.19
N LYS A 2 12.33 -3.12 22.69
CA LYS A 2 13.65 -3.15 22.02
C LYS A 2 13.58 -3.59 20.54
N LEU A 3 12.82 -4.62 20.22
CA LEU A 3 12.68 -5.14 18.85
C LEU A 3 12.02 -4.11 17.88
N VAL A 4 11.03 -3.35 18.36
CA VAL A 4 10.37 -2.29 17.55
C VAL A 4 11.36 -1.19 17.22
N LEU A 5 12.17 -0.79 18.19
CA LEU A 5 13.17 0.29 18.02
C LEU A 5 14.35 -0.16 17.13
N ASP A 6 14.85 -1.39 17.30
CA ASP A 6 15.89 -1.97 16.43
C ASP A 6 15.38 -2.05 14.96
N ALA A 7 14.16 -2.53 14.78
CA ALA A 7 13.53 -2.59 13.46
C ALA A 7 13.35 -1.19 12.84
N PHE A 8 13.00 -0.17 13.63
CA PHE A 8 12.87 1.22 13.20
C PHE A 8 14.19 1.77 12.63
N TRP A 9 15.28 1.71 13.42
CA TRP A 9 16.57 2.23 12.99
C TRP A 9 17.11 1.52 11.75
N ARG A 10 16.89 0.22 11.65
CA ARG A 10 17.26 -0.55 10.47
C ARG A 10 16.44 -0.15 9.26
N ALA A 11 15.12 -0.01 9.41
CA ALA A 11 14.25 0.45 8.33
C ALA A 11 14.68 1.85 7.83
N PHE A 12 15.02 2.75 8.76
CA PHE A 12 15.52 4.08 8.44
C PHE A 12 16.82 4.02 7.63
N ALA A 13 17.81 3.22 8.10
CA ALA A 13 19.08 3.04 7.40
C ALA A 13 18.89 2.42 6.00
N TYR A 14 17.99 1.44 5.85
CA TYR A 14 17.68 0.83 4.55
C TYR A 14 16.91 1.79 3.64
N CYS A 15 16.06 2.66 4.17
CA CYS A 15 15.34 3.66 3.40
C CYS A 15 16.29 4.67 2.73
N LEU A 16 17.42 5.00 3.40
CA LEU A 16 18.49 5.86 2.85
C LEU A 16 19.36 5.16 1.80
N HIS A 17 19.18 3.86 1.59
CA HIS A 17 19.97 3.14 0.59
C HIS A 17 19.54 3.59 -0.83
N PRO A 18 20.52 3.90 -1.74
CA PRO A 18 20.21 4.49 -3.06
C PRO A 18 19.24 3.66 -3.90
N ARG A 19 19.25 2.32 -3.77
CA ARG A 19 18.29 1.46 -4.46
C ARG A 19 16.84 1.66 -4.01
N VAL A 20 16.63 1.89 -2.72
CA VAL A 20 15.29 2.16 -2.17
C VAL A 20 14.84 3.57 -2.55
N MET A 21 15.73 4.55 -2.49
CA MET A 21 15.44 5.90 -2.93
C MET A 21 15.08 5.96 -4.42
N LEU A 22 15.83 5.25 -5.28
CA LEU A 22 15.50 5.15 -6.70
C LEU A 22 14.17 4.41 -6.94
N ALA A 23 13.91 3.32 -6.21
CA ALA A 23 12.63 2.62 -6.29
C ALA A 23 11.46 3.49 -5.84
N SER A 24 11.66 4.40 -4.88
CA SER A 24 10.62 5.35 -4.43
C SER A 24 10.24 6.40 -5.48
N LEU A 25 11.06 6.61 -6.51
CA LEU A 25 10.74 7.46 -7.65
C LEU A 25 9.91 6.75 -8.73
N ALA A 26 9.82 5.41 -8.67
CA ALA A 26 9.08 4.63 -9.65
C ALA A 26 7.62 5.09 -9.88
N PRO A 27 6.82 5.46 -8.84
CA PRO A 27 5.47 5.98 -9.04
C PRO A 27 5.45 7.25 -9.88
N LEU A 28 6.43 8.14 -9.72
CA LEU A 28 6.52 9.37 -10.50
C LEU A 28 6.74 9.07 -11.98
N PHE A 29 7.62 8.11 -12.28
CA PHE A 29 7.85 7.69 -13.67
C PHE A 29 6.60 7.03 -14.27
N VAL A 30 5.95 6.14 -13.53
CA VAL A 30 4.71 5.49 -13.97
C VAL A 30 3.60 6.52 -14.18
N MET A 31 3.45 7.45 -13.25
CA MET A 31 2.47 8.54 -13.35
C MET A 31 2.75 9.46 -14.51
N ALA A 32 3.99 9.93 -14.69
CA ALA A 32 4.37 10.81 -15.78
C ALA A 32 4.19 10.13 -17.14
N THR A 33 4.62 8.87 -17.26
CA THR A 33 4.45 8.07 -18.49
C THR A 33 2.97 7.79 -18.74
N GLY A 34 2.20 7.40 -17.72
CA GLY A 34 0.77 7.14 -17.83
C GLY A 34 -0.02 8.37 -18.25
N LEU A 35 0.20 9.52 -17.61
CA LEU A 35 -0.45 10.78 -17.98
C LEU A 35 -0.03 11.25 -19.37
N GLY A 36 1.27 11.09 -19.72
CA GLY A 36 1.77 11.44 -21.04
C GLY A 36 1.14 10.60 -22.15
N LEU A 37 1.10 9.28 -21.99
CA LEU A 37 0.49 8.38 -22.96
C LEU A 37 -1.03 8.56 -23.06
N LEU A 38 -1.72 8.63 -21.92
CA LEU A 38 -3.17 8.86 -21.89
C LEU A 38 -3.51 10.23 -22.49
N GLY A 39 -2.74 11.27 -22.15
CA GLY A 39 -2.91 12.59 -22.74
C GLY A 39 -2.66 12.59 -24.25
N PHE A 40 -1.63 11.91 -24.73
CA PHE A 40 -1.32 11.87 -26.14
C PHE A 40 -2.36 11.12 -26.99
N PHE A 41 -2.81 9.95 -26.50
CA PHE A 41 -3.71 9.09 -27.30
C PHE A 41 -5.19 9.34 -27.04
N PHE A 42 -5.58 9.76 -25.84
CA PHE A 42 -6.97 9.79 -25.40
C PHE A 42 -7.50 11.18 -25.05
N TRP A 43 -6.69 12.24 -25.20
CA TRP A 43 -7.09 13.60 -24.81
C TRP A 43 -8.32 14.08 -25.60
N GLU A 44 -8.25 14.06 -26.92
CA GLU A 44 -9.37 14.48 -27.78
C GLU A 44 -10.60 13.59 -27.63
N PRO A 45 -10.49 12.22 -27.71
CA PRO A 45 -11.63 11.34 -27.48
C PRO A 45 -12.28 11.50 -26.10
N ALA A 46 -11.48 11.73 -25.06
CA ALA A 46 -12.01 11.91 -23.71
C ALA A 46 -12.79 13.23 -23.58
N ILE A 47 -12.30 14.32 -24.16
CA ILE A 47 -13.01 15.60 -24.16
C ILE A 47 -14.33 15.47 -24.92
N ASP A 48 -14.32 14.85 -26.08
CA ASP A 48 -15.52 14.70 -26.90
C ASP A 48 -16.55 13.81 -26.20
N GLN A 49 -16.13 12.72 -25.56
CA GLN A 49 -17.01 11.88 -24.78
C GLN A 49 -17.62 12.62 -23.58
N VAL A 50 -16.84 13.44 -22.87
CA VAL A 50 -17.34 14.25 -21.76
C VAL A 50 -18.32 15.33 -22.26
N ARG A 51 -18.07 15.93 -23.42
CA ARG A 51 -18.99 16.90 -24.03
C ARG A 51 -20.34 16.24 -24.37
N LEU A 52 -20.31 15.08 -25.02
CA LEU A 52 -21.52 14.29 -25.34
C LEU A 52 -22.27 13.90 -24.07
N TRP A 53 -21.53 13.49 -23.02
CA TRP A 53 -22.11 13.15 -21.73
C TRP A 53 -22.77 14.37 -21.08
N LEU A 54 -22.12 15.53 -21.07
CA LEU A 54 -22.69 16.78 -20.55
C LEU A 54 -23.94 17.22 -21.31
N GLU A 55 -24.02 16.94 -22.62
CA GLU A 55 -25.17 17.25 -23.46
C GLU A 55 -26.33 16.26 -23.28
N SER A 56 -26.07 15.05 -22.81
CA SER A 56 -27.09 14.02 -22.58
C SER A 56 -27.97 14.28 -21.34
N PHE A 57 -27.55 15.15 -20.43
CA PHE A 57 -28.31 15.49 -19.24
C PHE A 57 -29.32 16.62 -19.51
N GLU A 58 -30.60 16.29 -19.54
CA GLU A 58 -31.70 17.25 -19.73
C GLU A 58 -31.72 18.41 -18.73
N LEU A 59 -31.36 18.14 -17.46
CA LEU A 59 -31.24 19.14 -16.39
C LEU A 59 -30.13 20.16 -16.69
N LEU A 60 -29.01 19.69 -17.25
CA LEU A 60 -27.90 20.56 -17.62
C LEU A 60 -28.20 21.37 -18.87
N HIS A 61 -29.05 20.87 -19.78
CA HIS A 61 -29.45 21.60 -20.97
C HIS A 61 -30.15 22.92 -20.64
N SER A 62 -31.05 22.94 -19.65
CA SER A 62 -31.71 24.15 -19.16
C SER A 62 -30.73 25.12 -18.51
N ALA A 63 -29.76 24.60 -17.73
CA ALA A 63 -28.71 25.42 -17.14
C ALA A 63 -27.76 26.01 -18.18
N TRP A 64 -27.42 25.24 -19.25
CA TRP A 64 -26.59 25.72 -20.34
C TRP A 64 -27.24 26.83 -21.15
N SER A 65 -28.54 26.72 -21.44
CA SER A 65 -29.28 27.74 -22.16
C SER A 65 -29.36 29.07 -21.39
N LEU A 66 -29.43 29.00 -20.05
CA LEU A 66 -29.33 30.16 -19.18
C LEU A 66 -27.93 30.78 -19.20
N LEU A 67 -26.88 29.99 -19.07
CA LEU A 67 -25.47 30.43 -19.10
C LEU A 67 -25.11 31.09 -20.45
N GLU A 68 -25.58 30.53 -21.55
CA GLU A 68 -25.41 31.13 -22.89
C GLU A 68 -26.07 32.50 -23.00
N ARG A 69 -27.26 32.69 -22.40
CA ARG A 69 -27.94 34.00 -22.35
C ARG A 69 -27.17 35.03 -21.53
N PHE A 70 -26.40 34.61 -20.53
CA PHE A 70 -25.50 35.48 -19.78
C PHE A 70 -24.12 35.69 -20.40
N GLY A 71 -23.93 35.26 -21.66
CA GLY A 71 -22.67 35.42 -22.38
C GLY A 71 -21.54 34.47 -21.98
N MET A 72 -21.86 33.40 -21.18
CA MET A 72 -20.89 32.43 -20.66
C MET A 72 -20.85 31.14 -21.52
N GLY A 73 -21.17 31.22 -22.81
CA GLY A 73 -21.16 30.08 -23.75
C GLY A 73 -19.78 29.37 -23.86
N GLY A 74 -18.68 30.06 -23.60
CA GLY A 74 -17.34 29.48 -23.56
C GLY A 74 -17.08 28.55 -22.38
N LEU A 75 -17.96 28.50 -21.38
CA LEU A 75 -17.76 27.69 -20.16
C LEU A 75 -17.72 26.17 -20.47
N LYS A 76 -18.50 25.70 -21.44
CA LYS A 76 -18.47 24.29 -21.90
C LYS A 76 -17.09 23.89 -22.39
N ALA A 77 -16.42 24.77 -23.13
CA ALA A 77 -15.09 24.49 -23.70
C ALA A 77 -14.02 24.32 -22.61
N VAL A 78 -14.20 24.99 -21.47
CA VAL A 78 -13.29 24.88 -20.32
C VAL A 78 -13.68 23.72 -19.39
N LEU A 79 -14.97 23.47 -19.22
CA LEU A 79 -15.47 22.49 -18.26
C LEU A 79 -15.14 21.05 -18.66
N ALA A 80 -15.25 20.71 -19.96
CA ALA A 80 -14.96 19.37 -20.43
C ALA A 80 -13.50 18.94 -20.17
N PRO A 81 -12.45 19.71 -20.56
CA PRO A 81 -11.07 19.39 -20.20
C PRO A 81 -10.84 19.32 -18.69
N MET A 82 -11.47 20.22 -17.93
CA MET A 82 -11.34 20.25 -16.48
C MET A 82 -11.91 18.99 -15.82
N LEU A 83 -13.06 18.48 -16.29
CA LEU A 83 -13.63 17.24 -15.82
C LEU A 83 -12.77 16.02 -16.19
N VAL A 84 -12.21 16.00 -17.41
CA VAL A 84 -11.28 14.94 -17.80
C VAL A 84 -10.08 14.91 -16.85
N ILE A 85 -9.46 16.07 -16.60
CA ILE A 85 -8.32 16.15 -15.66
C ILE A 85 -8.73 15.73 -14.26
N LEU A 86 -9.89 16.18 -13.77
CA LEU A 86 -10.41 15.87 -12.43
C LEU A 86 -10.63 14.37 -12.23
N VAL A 87 -11.07 13.64 -13.26
CA VAL A 87 -11.36 12.20 -13.17
C VAL A 87 -10.12 11.36 -13.47
N VAL A 88 -9.37 11.70 -14.51
CA VAL A 88 -8.20 10.92 -14.96
C VAL A 88 -7.04 11.01 -13.97
N THR A 89 -6.78 12.20 -13.43
CA THR A 89 -5.65 12.38 -12.51
C THR A 89 -5.70 11.48 -11.28
N PRO A 90 -6.80 11.42 -10.50
CA PRO A 90 -6.89 10.49 -9.37
C PRO A 90 -6.73 9.02 -9.77
N ILE A 91 -7.30 8.62 -10.91
CA ILE A 91 -7.20 7.24 -11.40
C ILE A 91 -5.75 6.87 -11.69
N VAL A 92 -5.03 7.74 -12.39
CA VAL A 92 -3.61 7.52 -12.71
C VAL A 92 -2.74 7.55 -11.46
N VAL A 93 -2.99 8.48 -10.54
CA VAL A 93 -2.25 8.55 -9.27
C VAL A 93 -2.47 7.29 -8.44
N VAL A 94 -3.73 6.89 -8.21
CA VAL A 94 -4.05 5.68 -7.44
C VAL A 94 -3.52 4.43 -8.15
N GLY A 95 -3.71 4.33 -9.46
CA GLY A 95 -3.20 3.20 -10.26
C GLY A 95 -1.68 3.07 -10.19
N SER A 96 -0.95 4.19 -10.30
CA SER A 96 0.51 4.18 -10.19
C SER A 96 1.01 3.81 -8.80
N LEU A 97 0.36 4.30 -7.74
CA LEU A 97 0.69 3.95 -6.37
C LEU A 97 0.41 2.47 -6.08
N LEU A 98 -0.72 1.93 -6.55
CA LEU A 98 -1.05 0.51 -6.42
C LEU A 98 -0.04 -0.37 -7.16
N LEU A 99 0.30 -0.04 -8.41
CA LEU A 99 1.28 -0.78 -9.19
C LEU A 99 2.62 -0.84 -8.49
N VAL A 100 3.09 0.30 -7.98
CA VAL A 100 4.36 0.36 -7.24
C VAL A 100 4.28 -0.40 -5.93
N ALA A 101 3.20 -0.32 -5.18
CA ALA A 101 3.01 -1.09 -3.96
C ALA A 101 3.09 -2.59 -4.24
N LEU A 102 2.46 -3.07 -5.31
CA LEU A 102 2.48 -4.48 -5.73
C LEU A 102 3.88 -4.99 -6.07
N VAL A 103 4.71 -4.15 -6.69
CA VAL A 103 6.07 -4.52 -7.10
C VAL A 103 7.08 -4.27 -5.97
N MET A 104 6.96 -3.14 -5.28
CA MET A 104 7.94 -2.68 -4.31
C MET A 104 7.90 -3.49 -3.01
N THR A 105 6.70 -3.84 -2.52
CA THR A 105 6.58 -4.61 -1.26
C THR A 105 7.31 -5.95 -1.34
N PRO A 106 7.09 -6.84 -2.32
CA PRO A 106 7.82 -8.09 -2.40
C PRO A 106 9.32 -7.89 -2.67
N ALA A 107 9.71 -6.86 -3.42
CA ALA A 107 11.11 -6.54 -3.64
C ALA A 107 11.84 -6.15 -2.35
N LEU A 108 11.21 -5.34 -1.49
CA LEU A 108 11.73 -4.96 -0.18
C LEU A 108 11.82 -6.16 0.77
N VAL A 109 10.79 -7.01 0.81
CA VAL A 109 10.80 -8.25 1.61
C VAL A 109 11.97 -9.13 1.22
N ARG A 110 12.14 -9.41 -0.07
CA ARG A 110 13.24 -10.25 -0.59
C ARG A 110 14.62 -9.63 -0.31
N MET A 111 14.75 -8.32 -0.45
CA MET A 111 16.00 -7.62 -0.17
C MET A 111 16.41 -7.75 1.31
N VAL A 112 15.49 -7.57 2.23
CA VAL A 112 15.75 -7.69 3.68
C VAL A 112 15.99 -9.15 4.05
N ALA A 113 15.17 -10.09 3.53
CA ALA A 113 15.33 -11.52 3.77
C ALA A 113 16.70 -12.02 3.31
N ALA A 114 17.10 -11.70 2.08
CA ALA A 114 18.39 -12.12 1.53
C ALA A 114 19.61 -11.57 2.31
N ARG A 115 19.50 -10.35 2.86
CA ARG A 115 20.63 -9.72 3.55
C ARG A 115 20.73 -10.08 5.04
N ARG A 116 19.61 -10.25 5.71
CA ARG A 116 19.59 -10.41 7.17
C ARG A 116 19.07 -11.77 7.63
N PHE A 117 18.16 -12.36 6.88
CA PHE A 117 17.43 -13.57 7.25
C PHE A 117 17.58 -14.68 6.21
N ALA A 118 18.78 -14.77 5.58
CA ALA A 118 19.07 -15.74 4.55
C ALA A 118 18.88 -17.22 5.02
N HIS A 119 18.92 -17.46 6.33
CA HIS A 119 18.66 -18.75 6.96
C HIS A 119 17.17 -19.08 7.12
N LEU A 120 16.27 -18.08 6.97
CA LEU A 120 14.84 -18.33 7.03
C LEU A 120 14.37 -18.94 5.71
N VAL A 121 14.14 -20.25 5.71
CA VAL A 121 13.58 -20.96 4.57
C VAL A 121 12.20 -20.38 4.24
N PRO A 122 11.95 -19.92 3.00
CA PRO A 122 10.62 -19.51 2.58
C PRO A 122 9.73 -20.76 2.55
N LEU A 123 8.73 -20.78 3.41
CA LEU A 123 7.66 -21.75 3.32
C LEU A 123 6.68 -21.22 2.27
N GLN A 124 6.21 -22.07 1.34
CA GLN A 124 5.26 -21.68 0.30
C GLN A 124 4.09 -20.92 0.92
N GLY A 125 4.20 -19.60 0.86
CA GLY A 125 3.39 -18.69 1.62
C GLY A 125 2.01 -18.46 1.04
N ALA A 126 1.40 -17.35 1.38
CA ALA A 126 0.10 -16.98 0.85
C ALA A 126 0.21 -16.70 -0.65
N SER A 127 -0.62 -17.36 -1.47
CA SER A 127 -0.82 -16.99 -2.86
C SER A 127 -1.20 -15.50 -2.96
N PHE A 128 -0.84 -14.83 -4.05
CA PHE A 128 -1.22 -13.45 -4.36
C PHE A 128 -2.72 -13.20 -4.12
N TRP A 129 -3.58 -14.09 -4.59
CA TRP A 129 -5.04 -14.01 -4.40
C TRP A 129 -5.45 -14.06 -2.93
N ARG A 130 -4.73 -14.81 -2.11
CA ARG A 130 -4.99 -14.87 -0.66
C ARG A 130 -4.59 -13.58 0.04
N SER A 131 -3.48 -12.96 -0.36
CA SER A 131 -3.08 -11.65 0.14
C SER A 131 -4.06 -10.56 -0.28
N ALA A 132 -4.48 -10.57 -1.55
CA ALA A 132 -5.45 -9.61 -2.07
C ALA A 132 -6.81 -9.74 -1.36
N LEU A 133 -7.32 -10.97 -1.18
CA LEU A 133 -8.57 -11.22 -0.48
C LEU A 133 -8.50 -10.85 1.00
N TRP A 134 -7.38 -11.14 1.65
CA TRP A 134 -7.13 -10.71 3.03
C TRP A 134 -7.12 -9.18 3.15
N SER A 135 -6.39 -8.50 2.29
CA SER A 135 -6.33 -7.05 2.26
C SER A 135 -7.71 -6.43 2.03
N LEU A 136 -8.49 -6.98 1.08
CA LEU A 136 -9.86 -6.54 0.81
C LEU A 136 -10.78 -6.73 2.02
N THR A 137 -10.74 -7.89 2.67
CA THR A 137 -11.60 -8.17 3.84
C THR A 137 -11.26 -7.27 5.03
N VAL A 138 -9.96 -7.03 5.29
CA VAL A 138 -9.52 -6.14 6.37
C VAL A 138 -9.85 -4.68 6.04
N SER A 139 -9.72 -4.26 4.78
CA SER A 139 -10.09 -2.92 4.33
C SER A 139 -11.59 -2.67 4.46
N LEU A 140 -12.42 -3.65 4.08
CA LEU A 140 -13.87 -3.57 4.24
C LEU A 140 -14.25 -3.49 5.74
N ALA A 141 -13.62 -4.29 6.59
CA ALA A 141 -13.84 -4.23 8.04
C ALA A 141 -13.46 -2.85 8.62
N ALA A 142 -12.33 -2.26 8.17
CA ALA A 142 -11.92 -0.92 8.57
C ALA A 142 -12.92 0.14 8.11
N LEU A 143 -13.40 0.04 6.87
CA LEU A 143 -14.42 0.96 6.32
C LEU A 143 -15.72 0.88 7.10
N LEU A 144 -16.20 -0.33 7.40
CA LEU A 144 -17.38 -0.53 8.24
C LEU A 144 -17.16 0.04 9.67
N ALA A 145 -15.99 -0.21 10.27
CA ALA A 145 -15.66 0.36 11.56
C ALA A 145 -15.68 1.91 11.52
N CYS A 146 -15.12 2.52 10.47
CA CYS A 146 -15.21 3.98 10.27
C CYS A 146 -16.67 4.44 10.16
N LEU A 147 -17.49 3.75 9.36
CA LEU A 147 -18.90 4.11 9.17
C LEU A 147 -19.69 4.01 10.47
N PHE A 148 -19.55 2.94 11.23
CA PHE A 148 -20.22 2.77 12.52
C PHE A 148 -19.76 3.75 13.59
N THR A 149 -18.52 4.22 13.48
CA THR A 149 -17.95 5.18 14.45
C THR A 149 -18.19 6.64 14.07
N LEU A 150 -18.74 6.93 12.87
CA LEU A 150 -19.05 8.32 12.43
C LEU A 150 -19.82 9.14 13.46
N PRO A 151 -20.88 8.63 14.13
CA PRO A 151 -21.59 9.41 15.13
C PRO A 151 -20.71 9.83 16.33
N LEU A 152 -19.70 9.02 16.68
CA LEU A 152 -18.78 9.33 17.77
C LEU A 152 -17.76 10.43 17.40
N TRP A 153 -17.60 10.75 16.09
CA TRP A 153 -16.72 11.82 15.65
C TRP A 153 -17.25 13.21 15.96
N LEU A 154 -18.51 13.33 16.39
CA LEU A 154 -19.06 14.57 16.93
C LEU A 154 -18.35 15.00 18.23
N LEU A 155 -17.65 14.08 18.90
CA LEU A 155 -16.81 14.36 20.06
C LEU A 155 -15.37 14.65 19.60
N PRO A 156 -14.83 15.88 19.69
CA PRO A 156 -13.54 16.26 19.14
C PRO A 156 -12.37 15.34 19.53
N PRO A 157 -12.19 14.90 20.80
CA PRO A 157 -11.09 14.00 21.15
C PRO A 157 -11.24 12.61 20.51
N VAL A 158 -12.47 12.12 20.33
CA VAL A 158 -12.75 10.82 19.71
C VAL A 158 -12.48 10.89 18.20
N ALA A 159 -12.87 11.98 17.55
CA ALA A 159 -12.62 12.21 16.13
C ALA A 159 -11.12 12.22 15.78
N LEU A 160 -10.27 12.63 16.72
CA LEU A 160 -8.82 12.62 16.51
C LEU A 160 -8.19 11.22 16.68
N VAL A 161 -8.66 10.47 17.68
CA VAL A 161 -8.01 9.20 18.09
C VAL A 161 -8.58 8.00 17.35
N LEU A 162 -9.89 7.90 17.20
CA LEU A 162 -10.56 6.72 16.72
C LEU A 162 -10.24 6.39 15.24
N PRO A 163 -10.29 7.36 14.31
CA PRO A 163 -9.86 7.11 12.93
C PRO A 163 -8.39 6.68 12.85
N ALA A 164 -7.50 7.33 13.61
CA ALA A 164 -6.09 6.97 13.64
C ALA A 164 -5.84 5.54 14.10
N LEU A 165 -6.62 5.06 15.09
CA LEU A 165 -6.56 3.67 15.54
C LEU A 165 -7.08 2.69 14.48
N ILE A 166 -8.21 3.01 13.82
CA ILE A 166 -8.79 2.16 12.77
C ILE A 166 -7.83 2.04 11.58
N TRP A 167 -7.31 3.17 11.08
CA TRP A 167 -6.34 3.18 9.99
C TRP A 167 -5.00 2.54 10.38
N GLY A 168 -4.55 2.77 11.61
CA GLY A 168 -3.36 2.13 12.16
C GLY A 168 -3.53 0.61 12.28
N TRP A 169 -4.71 0.14 12.69
CA TRP A 169 -5.04 -1.28 12.72
C TRP A 169 -5.08 -1.89 11.30
N LEU A 170 -5.68 -1.21 10.32
CA LEU A 170 -5.68 -1.62 8.93
C LEU A 170 -4.25 -1.76 8.40
N THR A 171 -3.44 -0.71 8.57
CA THR A 171 -2.02 -0.70 8.16
C THR A 171 -1.25 -1.84 8.80
N ALA A 172 -1.41 -2.06 10.11
CA ALA A 172 -0.76 -3.13 10.83
C ALA A 172 -1.13 -4.52 10.29
N LYS A 173 -2.41 -4.76 9.99
CA LYS A 173 -2.89 -6.04 9.48
C LYS A 173 -2.40 -6.34 8.06
N VAL A 174 -2.46 -5.34 7.18
CA VAL A 174 -2.04 -5.51 5.78
C VAL A 174 -0.52 -5.64 5.70
N MET A 175 0.23 -4.69 6.26
CA MET A 175 1.69 -4.68 6.17
C MET A 175 2.35 -5.90 6.84
N ALA A 176 1.84 -6.32 8.02
CA ALA A 176 2.37 -7.50 8.68
C ALA A 176 2.02 -8.80 7.92
N PHE A 177 0.85 -8.86 7.28
CA PHE A 177 0.49 -9.99 6.44
C PHE A 177 1.42 -10.10 5.23
N ASP A 178 1.65 -8.99 4.53
CA ASP A 178 2.50 -8.94 3.34
C ASP A 178 3.96 -9.23 3.68
N ALA A 179 4.47 -8.71 4.81
CA ALA A 179 5.83 -9.00 5.28
C ALA A 179 6.08 -10.48 5.58
N LEU A 180 5.03 -11.22 5.98
CA LEU A 180 5.09 -12.64 6.33
C LEU A 180 4.62 -13.56 5.19
N ALA A 181 4.11 -13.01 4.09
CA ALA A 181 3.42 -13.78 3.05
C ALA A 181 4.32 -14.85 2.39
N GLU A 182 5.58 -14.55 2.12
CA GLU A 182 6.52 -15.47 1.46
C GLU A 182 7.19 -16.44 2.45
N HIS A 183 7.38 -16.06 3.72
CA HIS A 183 8.25 -16.77 4.65
C HIS A 183 7.52 -17.53 5.75
N ALA A 184 6.29 -17.13 6.12
CA ALA A 184 5.56 -17.73 7.23
C ALA A 184 4.41 -18.64 6.77
N SER A 185 4.24 -19.77 7.46
CA SER A 185 3.04 -20.59 7.33
C SER A 185 1.80 -19.84 7.83
N ALA A 186 0.60 -20.33 7.47
CA ALA A 186 -0.65 -19.71 7.91
C ALA A 186 -0.79 -19.70 9.44
N GLN A 187 -0.26 -20.73 10.11
CA GLN A 187 -0.31 -20.85 11.58
C GLN A 187 0.69 -19.90 12.25
N GLU A 188 1.95 -19.86 11.78
CA GLU A 188 2.98 -18.94 12.29
C GLU A 188 2.51 -17.48 12.14
N ARG A 189 1.96 -17.12 11.00
CA ARG A 189 1.43 -15.79 10.73
C ARG A 189 0.31 -15.41 11.69
N ARG A 190 -0.67 -16.33 11.93
CA ARG A 190 -1.75 -16.09 12.91
C ARG A 190 -1.19 -15.90 14.32
N THR A 191 -0.21 -16.69 14.69
CA THR A 191 0.45 -16.64 16.02
C THR A 191 1.15 -15.29 16.20
N ILE A 192 1.94 -14.84 15.21
CA ILE A 192 2.65 -13.56 15.26
C ILE A 192 1.66 -12.40 15.32
N LEU A 193 0.63 -12.39 14.45
CA LEU A 193 -0.39 -11.34 14.43
C LEU A 193 -1.18 -11.24 15.74
N ARG A 194 -1.31 -12.34 16.49
CA ARG A 194 -1.97 -12.34 17.81
C ARG A 194 -1.02 -11.94 18.92
N GLN A 195 0.16 -12.55 19.00
CA GLN A 195 1.12 -12.32 20.10
C GLN A 195 1.72 -10.91 20.03
N HIS A 196 1.90 -10.36 18.83
CA HIS A 196 2.47 -9.05 18.60
C HIS A 196 1.44 -7.99 18.21
N ALA A 197 0.15 -8.17 18.56
CA ALA A 197 -0.93 -7.27 18.12
C ALA A 197 -0.70 -5.82 18.57
N VAL A 198 -0.27 -5.57 19.81
CA VAL A 198 -0.04 -4.22 20.35
C VAL A 198 1.15 -3.53 19.68
N PRO A 199 2.36 -4.15 19.61
CA PRO A 199 3.48 -3.54 18.87
C PRO A 199 3.16 -3.23 17.41
N LEU A 200 2.48 -4.15 16.71
CA LEU A 200 2.07 -3.96 15.32
C LEU A 200 1.08 -2.80 15.17
N LEU A 201 0.11 -2.69 16.10
CA LEU A 201 -0.84 -1.57 16.11
C LEU A 201 -0.12 -0.22 16.32
N VAL A 202 0.81 -0.15 17.28
CA VAL A 202 1.60 1.07 17.52
C VAL A 202 2.39 1.46 16.27
N MET A 203 3.06 0.48 15.63
CA MET A 203 3.77 0.73 14.37
C MET A 203 2.80 1.22 13.27
N GLY A 204 1.63 0.59 13.13
CA GLY A 204 0.62 0.97 12.15
C GLY A 204 0.10 2.39 12.37
N VAL A 205 -0.19 2.79 13.60
CA VAL A 205 -0.63 4.14 13.95
C VAL A 205 0.46 5.17 13.65
N LEU A 206 1.71 4.90 14.03
CA LEU A 206 2.84 5.79 13.74
C LEU A 206 3.08 5.93 12.23
N CYS A 207 3.00 4.82 11.47
CA CYS A 207 3.10 4.86 10.00
C CYS A 207 1.92 5.64 9.38
N GLY A 208 0.72 5.54 9.95
CA GLY A 208 -0.44 6.32 9.53
C GLY A 208 -0.22 7.83 9.68
N TYR A 209 0.30 8.26 10.82
CA TYR A 209 0.66 9.67 11.04
C TYR A 209 1.79 10.14 10.12
N LEU A 210 2.82 9.32 9.90
CA LEU A 210 3.87 9.63 8.93
C LEU A 210 3.31 9.76 7.52
N GLY A 211 2.36 8.90 7.15
CA GLY A 211 1.66 8.97 5.87
C GLY A 211 0.80 10.23 5.71
N ALA A 212 0.34 10.82 6.81
CA ALA A 212 -0.40 12.09 6.77
C ALA A 212 0.52 13.32 6.64
N ALA A 213 1.82 13.21 6.90
CA ALA A 213 2.75 14.34 6.87
C ALA A 213 2.74 15.13 5.54
N PRO A 214 2.70 14.50 4.34
CA PRO A 214 2.62 15.24 3.08
C PRO A 214 1.36 16.07 2.94
N SER A 215 0.24 15.70 3.59
CA SER A 215 -1.01 16.47 3.52
C SER A 215 -0.91 17.83 4.22
N LEU A 216 0.04 18.00 5.16
CA LEU A 216 0.30 19.28 5.81
C LEU A 216 0.81 20.32 4.80
N ILE A 217 1.48 19.93 3.73
CA ILE A 217 1.91 20.83 2.65
C ILE A 217 0.69 21.47 1.99
N TRP A 218 -0.39 20.69 1.80
CA TRP A 218 -1.61 21.14 1.15
C TRP A 218 -2.47 22.05 2.07
N SER A 219 -2.23 22.04 3.38
CA SER A 219 -2.93 22.89 4.32
C SER A 219 -2.49 24.37 4.26
N LEU A 220 -1.41 24.69 3.55
CA LEU A 220 -0.89 26.05 3.36
C LEU A 220 -1.77 26.93 2.44
N GLY A 221 -2.89 26.40 1.94
CA GLY A 221 -3.93 27.17 1.25
C GLY A 221 -3.54 27.62 -0.17
N MET A 222 -4.03 28.83 -0.58
CA MET A 222 -3.91 29.35 -1.96
C MET A 222 -2.47 29.47 -2.48
N MET A 223 -1.47 29.64 -1.61
CA MET A 223 -0.06 29.68 -2.01
C MET A 223 0.39 28.37 -2.66
N VAL A 224 -0.23 27.25 -2.30
CA VAL A 224 0.11 25.93 -2.87
C VAL A 224 -0.23 25.83 -4.35
N ILE A 225 -1.24 26.55 -4.83
CA ILE A 225 -1.69 26.51 -6.24
C ILE A 225 -0.56 26.93 -7.18
N VAL A 226 0.17 27.99 -6.84
CA VAL A 226 1.30 28.48 -7.65
C VAL A 226 2.43 27.45 -7.69
N TRP A 227 2.69 26.76 -6.59
CA TRP A 227 3.75 25.78 -6.45
C TRP A 227 3.30 24.33 -6.74
N ALA A 228 2.01 24.13 -7.08
CA ALA A 228 1.44 22.80 -7.31
C ALA A 228 2.23 21.94 -8.32
N PRO A 229 2.78 22.46 -9.43
CA PRO A 229 3.56 21.66 -10.35
C PRO A 229 4.80 21.00 -9.73
N ILE A 230 5.37 21.62 -8.69
CA ILE A 230 6.54 21.12 -7.96
C ILE A 230 6.09 20.31 -6.73
N LEU A 231 5.10 20.83 -6.00
CA LEU A 231 4.65 20.21 -4.75
C LEU A 231 3.92 18.88 -4.97
N LEU A 232 3.22 18.71 -6.09
CA LEU A 232 2.52 17.47 -6.40
C LEU A 232 3.48 16.30 -6.61
N PRO A 233 4.49 16.37 -7.51
CA PRO A 233 5.50 15.32 -7.61
C PRO A 233 6.26 15.08 -6.30
N LEU A 234 6.60 16.13 -5.58
CA LEU A 234 7.29 16.03 -4.28
C LEU A 234 6.42 15.29 -3.26
N SER A 235 5.13 15.59 -3.18
CA SER A 235 4.19 14.91 -2.29
C SER A 235 4.06 13.43 -2.62
N VAL A 236 3.92 13.08 -3.90
CA VAL A 236 3.84 11.68 -4.35
C VAL A 236 5.12 10.94 -3.98
N TRP A 237 6.28 11.54 -4.21
CA TRP A 237 7.56 10.94 -3.83
C TRP A 237 7.66 10.73 -2.31
N LEU A 238 7.26 11.73 -1.50
CA LEU A 238 7.29 11.64 -0.05
C LEU A 238 6.33 10.55 0.46
N TYR A 239 5.12 10.43 -0.11
CA TYR A 239 4.20 9.32 0.20
C TYR A 239 4.84 7.96 -0.09
N THR A 240 5.52 7.82 -1.23
CA THR A 240 6.18 6.57 -1.58
C THR A 240 7.36 6.26 -0.66
N LEU A 241 8.11 7.28 -0.26
CA LEU A 241 9.22 7.12 0.67
C LEU A 241 8.73 6.68 2.05
N VAL A 242 7.64 7.28 2.55
CA VAL A 242 6.98 6.87 3.80
C VAL A 242 6.44 5.44 3.70
N PHE A 243 5.85 5.09 2.55
CA PHE A 243 5.39 3.72 2.30
C PHE A 243 6.54 2.71 2.33
N ALA A 244 7.67 3.03 1.67
CA ALA A 244 8.89 2.21 1.69
C ALA A 244 9.42 2.03 3.10
N PHE A 245 9.50 3.11 3.87
CA PHE A 245 9.92 3.07 5.26
C PHE A 245 8.99 2.20 6.12
N ALA A 246 7.68 2.39 6.01
CA ALA A 246 6.69 1.59 6.71
C ALA A 246 6.84 0.10 6.37
N SER A 247 6.90 -0.24 5.08
CA SER A 247 7.10 -1.61 4.61
C SER A 247 8.38 -2.23 5.19
N LEU A 248 9.51 -1.53 5.12
CA LEU A 248 10.78 -1.98 5.69
C LEU A 248 10.69 -2.19 7.21
N TRP A 249 10.03 -1.30 7.93
CA TRP A 249 9.87 -1.41 9.38
C TRP A 249 9.09 -2.65 9.76
N PHE A 250 7.95 -2.89 9.11
CA PHE A 250 7.16 -4.11 9.30
C PHE A 250 7.92 -5.38 8.90
N VAL A 251 8.67 -5.36 7.80
CA VAL A 251 9.47 -6.51 7.34
C VAL A 251 10.54 -6.86 8.36
N HIS A 252 11.34 -5.88 8.81
CA HIS A 252 12.38 -6.14 9.81
C HIS A 252 11.81 -6.67 11.13
N TYR A 253 10.67 -6.13 11.57
CA TYR A 253 10.02 -6.58 12.79
C TYR A 253 9.42 -7.97 12.65
N CYS A 254 8.64 -8.22 11.61
CA CYS A 254 7.91 -9.48 11.41
C CYS A 254 8.85 -10.66 11.14
N LEU A 255 9.91 -10.48 10.36
CA LEU A 255 10.89 -11.54 10.11
C LEU A 255 11.71 -11.85 11.38
N ALA A 256 12.07 -10.85 12.17
CA ALA A 256 12.73 -11.10 13.47
C ALA A 256 11.79 -11.81 14.47
N ALA A 257 10.50 -11.49 14.46
CA ALA A 257 9.51 -12.19 15.27
C ALA A 257 9.30 -13.64 14.82
N LEU A 258 9.34 -13.88 13.49
CA LEU A 258 9.26 -15.23 12.91
C LEU A 258 10.48 -16.08 13.28
N GLU A 259 11.69 -15.50 13.18
CA GLU A 259 12.93 -16.15 13.60
C GLU A 259 12.86 -16.55 15.09
N ALA A 260 12.45 -15.62 15.97
CA ALA A 260 12.30 -15.89 17.40
C ALA A 260 11.23 -16.96 17.69
N LEU A 261 10.15 -17.02 16.90
CA LEU A 261 9.11 -18.06 17.02
C LEU A 261 9.67 -19.44 16.66
N ARG A 262 10.41 -19.56 15.56
CA ARG A 262 11.00 -20.82 15.10
C ARG A 262 12.10 -21.33 16.03
N LEU A 263 12.88 -20.44 16.63
CA LEU A 263 13.89 -20.81 17.63
C LEU A 263 13.25 -21.37 18.92
N ARG A 264 12.03 -20.94 19.26
CA ARG A 264 11.29 -21.46 20.42
C ARG A 264 10.56 -22.77 20.15
N SER A 265 10.32 -23.10 18.88
CA SER A 265 9.58 -24.32 18.48
C SER A 265 10.42 -25.12 17.47
N PRO A 266 11.49 -25.78 17.89
CA PRO A 266 12.38 -26.50 16.97
C PRO A 266 11.80 -27.76 16.31
N VAL A 267 10.53 -28.11 16.56
CA VAL A 267 9.97 -29.47 16.34
C VAL A 267 9.35 -29.69 14.95
N VAL A 268 9.37 -28.81 13.98
CA VAL A 268 8.58 -29.03 12.75
C VAL A 268 9.41 -29.14 11.45
N VAL A 269 10.73 -29.10 11.50
CA VAL A 269 11.55 -29.20 10.26
C VAL A 269 11.89 -30.66 9.89
N ASP A 270 11.68 -31.62 10.76
CA ASP A 270 12.12 -33.02 10.55
C ASP A 270 11.06 -33.94 9.90
N ALA A 271 9.89 -33.43 9.56
CA ALA A 271 8.81 -34.25 8.98
C ALA A 271 8.77 -34.25 7.44
N ALA A 272 9.78 -33.71 6.76
CA ALA A 272 9.87 -33.70 5.30
C ALA A 272 11.20 -34.27 4.78
N ALA A 273 11.91 -35.07 5.56
CA ALA A 273 12.94 -35.93 5.00
C ALA A 273 12.23 -37.05 4.23
N PRO A 274 12.44 -37.21 2.90
CA PRO A 274 11.90 -38.33 2.21
C PRO A 274 12.61 -39.62 2.75
N VAL A 275 11.80 -40.54 3.24
CA VAL A 275 12.23 -41.89 3.54
C VAL A 275 12.67 -42.53 2.20
N LEU A 276 13.91 -42.33 1.82
CA LEU A 276 14.61 -43.15 0.86
C LEU A 276 15.36 -44.27 1.60
N ALA A 277 14.57 -45.11 2.31
CA ALA A 277 15.01 -46.42 2.64
C ALA A 277 14.63 -47.32 1.45
N GLY A 278 15.51 -47.45 0.50
CA GLY A 278 15.43 -48.51 -0.51
C GLY A 278 15.44 -49.87 0.18
N PRO A 279 14.77 -50.90 -0.40
CA PRO A 279 14.73 -52.21 0.19
C PRO A 279 16.15 -52.78 0.28
N ALA A 280 16.50 -53.26 1.46
CA ALA A 280 17.72 -54.03 1.69
C ALA A 280 17.75 -55.21 0.72
N THR A 281 18.73 -55.22 -0.18
CA THR A 281 19.06 -56.38 -1.00
C THR A 281 19.59 -57.49 -0.10
N GLU A 282 18.81 -58.56 0.03
CA GLU A 282 19.26 -59.80 0.66
C GLU A 282 20.47 -60.35 -0.12
N PRO A 283 21.50 -60.90 0.57
CA PRO A 283 22.60 -61.54 -0.10
C PRO A 283 22.15 -62.87 -0.71
N PRO A 284 22.71 -63.29 -1.86
CA PRO A 284 22.37 -64.56 -2.50
C PRO A 284 22.82 -65.75 -1.63
N VAL A 285 21.91 -66.70 -1.42
CA VAL A 285 22.19 -68.00 -0.80
C VAL A 285 22.92 -68.80 -1.82
N GLU A 286 24.20 -69.15 -1.54
CA GLU A 286 24.98 -70.18 -2.32
C GLU A 286 24.41 -71.56 -1.97
N LEU A 287 24.11 -72.36 -3.05
CA LEU A 287 24.02 -73.82 -3.05
C LEU A 287 25.16 -74.36 -3.85
#